data_814e87e7e5e58d6679afe0b847ad156d
#
_entry.id   814e87e7e5e58d6679afe0b847ad156d
#
_cell.length_a   1.000
_cell.length_b   1.000
_cell.length_c   1.000
_cell.angle_alpha   90.00
_cell.angle_beta   90.00
_cell.angle_gamma   90.00
#
_symmetry.space_group_name_H-M   'P 1'
#
loop_
_entity.id
_entity.type
_entity.pdbx_description
1 polymer ?
#
loop_
_entity_poly.entity_id
_entity_poly.type
_entity_poly.pdbx_seq_one_letter_code
_entity_poly.pdbx_strand_id
1 'polypeptide(L)'
;MHRMAGLGAAVLGAMFAALVSSASIAQTDDCKNRGQLDTLYCDDNADLVADAPKDQKKWKDPSALVFAYTPVEDPAVYANVFKPFTDHLAQCTGKRIVYYPVNSNAAEIEAMRSGRLHVAGFSTGPTGFAVNLAGAVPFATKGTANGVQGYHLLAIVRSDSPYQKLSDLKGKRVAHTSPSSNSGNLAPRVLFPPEGLKPEEDYKPLMSGGHDKSALGVAAGDYDMAPVASDVYERMVLRGTIKGDQIRTIYKSAVFPTSSFAYAHDLKPDLAAKIQECFFNFKFPESMQKEFNGDDRFVRINYKDHWAVVRDVAEKTGTPYNKAAYEAESKREAEALAKKQQQQQAPKQ
;
A
#
# COMPACT_ATOMS: atom_id res chain seq x y z
N MET A 1 -79.52 -32.56 -34.24
CA MET A 1 -80.66 -32.52 -33.25
C MET A 1 -80.11 -32.05 -31.89
N HIS A 2 -80.83 -31.03 -31.40
CA HIS A 2 -80.79 -30.49 -30.02
C HIS A 2 -79.59 -29.71 -29.53
N ARG A 3 -79.78 -28.50 -29.48
CA ARG A 3 -79.54 -27.33 -28.66
C ARG A 3 -79.44 -27.67 -27.13
N MET A 4 -78.59 -27.01 -26.43
CA MET A 4 -79.04 -26.15 -25.29
C MET A 4 -77.91 -25.23 -24.81
N ALA A 5 -78.30 -24.00 -24.62
CA ALA A 5 -77.49 -22.88 -24.11
C ALA A 5 -77.37 -22.96 -22.58
N GLY A 6 -76.23 -22.43 -22.04
CA GLY A 6 -76.08 -22.21 -20.61
C GLY A 6 -75.29 -20.90 -20.38
N LEU A 7 -76.02 -19.88 -19.88
CA LEU A 7 -75.47 -18.65 -19.33
C LEU A 7 -74.61 -18.94 -18.13
N GLY A 8 -73.46 -18.34 -18.02
CA GLY A 8 -72.66 -18.35 -16.81
C GLY A 8 -72.02 -16.97 -16.57
N ALA A 9 -72.34 -16.39 -15.43
CA ALA A 9 -72.10 -15.02 -15.00
C ALA A 9 -70.63 -14.66 -14.89
N ALA A 10 -70.31 -13.47 -15.37
CA ALA A 10 -68.99 -12.82 -15.13
C ALA A 10 -68.94 -12.25 -13.69
N VAL A 11 -67.99 -12.74 -12.87
CA VAL A 11 -67.61 -12.13 -11.60
C VAL A 11 -66.38 -11.26 -11.84
N LEU A 12 -66.57 -9.95 -11.83
CA LEU A 12 -65.50 -8.97 -11.77
C LEU A 12 -64.88 -8.99 -10.34
N GLY A 13 -63.72 -9.63 -10.19
CA GLY A 13 -62.90 -9.49 -9.01
C GLY A 13 -61.97 -8.29 -9.13
N ALA A 14 -62.28 -7.19 -8.45
CA ALA A 14 -61.39 -6.05 -8.34
C ALA A 14 -60.21 -6.40 -7.40
N MET A 15 -59.00 -6.69 -7.97
CA MET A 15 -57.79 -6.80 -7.19
C MET A 15 -57.29 -5.39 -6.82
N PHE A 16 -57.45 -4.99 -5.58
CA PHE A 16 -56.78 -3.85 -4.97
C PHE A 16 -55.31 -4.21 -4.77
N ALA A 17 -54.42 -3.80 -5.67
CA ALA A 17 -52.98 -3.85 -5.46
C ALA A 17 -52.59 -2.74 -4.50
N ALA A 18 -52.37 -3.11 -3.22
CA ALA A 18 -51.77 -2.23 -2.23
C ALA A 18 -50.31 -2.01 -2.61
N LEU A 19 -49.99 -0.84 -3.19
CA LEU A 19 -48.63 -0.34 -3.36
C LEU A 19 -48.06 -0.05 -1.95
N VAL A 20 -47.34 -1.01 -1.40
CA VAL A 20 -46.48 -0.78 -0.26
C VAL A 20 -45.26 0.00 -0.77
N SER A 21 -45.34 1.33 -0.70
CA SER A 21 -44.16 2.19 -0.87
C SER A 21 -43.18 1.91 0.27
N SER A 22 -42.18 1.10 -0.03
CA SER A 22 -41.02 0.96 0.85
C SER A 22 -40.31 2.31 0.84
N ALA A 23 -40.59 3.15 1.83
CA ALA A 23 -39.78 4.31 2.10
C ALA A 23 -38.38 3.81 2.50
N SER A 24 -37.44 3.87 1.56
CA SER A 24 -36.02 3.76 1.88
C SER A 24 -35.73 4.91 2.84
N ILE A 25 -35.60 4.58 4.14
CA ILE A 25 -35.03 5.51 5.10
C ILE A 25 -33.61 5.73 4.63
N ALA A 26 -33.38 6.86 3.96
CA ALA A 26 -32.02 7.33 3.71
C ALA A 26 -31.36 7.47 5.07
N GLN A 27 -30.42 6.60 5.37
CA GLN A 27 -29.60 6.68 6.57
C GLN A 27 -28.87 8.00 6.48
N THR A 28 -29.24 8.97 7.30
CA THR A 28 -28.55 10.27 7.35
C THR A 28 -27.10 9.99 7.70
N ASP A 29 -26.20 10.42 6.81
CA ASP A 29 -24.78 10.31 7.01
C ASP A 29 -24.38 11.30 8.12
N ASP A 30 -24.21 10.79 9.37
CA ASP A 30 -23.81 11.59 10.54
C ASP A 30 -22.34 12.07 10.50
N CYS A 31 -21.67 11.85 9.37
CA CYS A 31 -20.28 12.28 9.17
C CYS A 31 -20.20 13.79 8.93
N LYS A 32 -19.59 14.52 9.86
CA LYS A 32 -19.44 15.98 9.77
C LYS A 32 -18.31 16.39 8.82
N ASN A 33 -17.28 15.62 8.77
CA ASN A 33 -16.12 15.80 7.89
C ASN A 33 -15.65 14.44 7.38
N ARG A 34 -15.31 14.37 6.09
CA ARG A 34 -14.82 13.17 5.46
C ARG A 34 -13.47 13.38 4.79
N GLY A 35 -13.17 14.62 4.42
CA GLY A 35 -11.99 14.95 3.64
C GLY A 35 -11.91 14.13 2.35
N GLN A 36 -10.80 13.38 2.16
CA GLN A 36 -10.56 12.52 1.00
C GLN A 36 -10.91 11.04 1.26
N LEU A 37 -11.45 10.70 2.43
CA LEU A 37 -11.82 9.33 2.77
C LEU A 37 -12.98 8.82 1.89
N ASP A 38 -13.01 7.51 1.64
CA ASP A 38 -14.16 6.83 1.00
C ASP A 38 -15.44 7.04 1.84
N THR A 39 -16.60 6.92 1.19
CA THR A 39 -17.92 7.12 1.80
C THR A 39 -18.20 6.21 3.00
N LEU A 40 -17.43 5.15 3.17
CA LEU A 40 -17.51 4.23 4.30
C LEU A 40 -16.94 4.79 5.61
N TYR A 41 -16.13 5.85 5.55
CA TYR A 41 -15.35 6.36 6.67
C TYR A 41 -15.70 7.82 6.98
N CYS A 42 -15.40 8.23 8.20
CA CYS A 42 -15.55 9.61 8.68
C CYS A 42 -14.25 10.05 9.36
N ASP A 43 -13.96 11.33 9.27
CA ASP A 43 -12.82 12.02 9.89
C ASP A 43 -13.33 13.28 10.57
N ASP A 44 -14.10 13.11 11.66
CA ASP A 44 -14.75 14.24 12.36
C ASP A 44 -13.74 15.19 13.03
N ASN A 45 -12.53 14.68 13.34
CA ASN A 45 -11.46 15.43 14.02
C ASN A 45 -10.46 16.08 13.04
N ALA A 46 -10.59 15.84 11.73
CA ALA A 46 -9.77 16.39 10.66
C ALA A 46 -8.26 16.05 10.77
N ASP A 47 -7.96 14.83 11.20
CA ASP A 47 -6.59 14.29 11.26
C ASP A 47 -6.20 13.46 10.01
N LEU A 48 -7.10 13.38 9.02
CA LEU A 48 -6.98 12.72 7.72
C LEU A 48 -6.99 11.19 7.79
N VAL A 49 -7.43 10.62 8.90
CA VAL A 49 -7.63 9.17 9.03
C VAL A 49 -9.06 8.84 9.48
N ALA A 50 -9.47 7.60 9.25
CA ALA A 50 -10.81 7.16 9.62
C ALA A 50 -10.98 7.08 11.15
N ASP A 51 -12.02 7.73 11.67
CA ASP A 51 -12.45 7.57 13.05
C ASP A 51 -12.97 6.16 13.32
N ALA A 52 -12.88 5.72 14.58
CA ALA A 52 -13.56 4.50 15.01
C ALA A 52 -15.08 4.63 14.82
N PRO A 53 -15.78 3.55 14.39
CA PRO A 53 -17.24 3.59 14.23
C PRO A 53 -17.94 4.05 15.51
N LYS A 54 -18.87 5.01 15.39
CA LYS A 54 -19.71 5.48 16.52
C LYS A 54 -20.61 4.36 17.08
N ASP A 55 -21.09 3.48 16.19
CA ASP A 55 -21.86 2.30 16.58
C ASP A 55 -20.91 1.18 17.06
N GLN A 56 -20.92 0.90 18.35
CA GLN A 56 -20.10 -0.13 18.98
C GLN A 56 -20.33 -1.55 18.41
N LYS A 57 -21.50 -1.81 17.80
CA LYS A 57 -21.79 -3.09 17.13
C LYS A 57 -20.90 -3.33 15.91
N LYS A 58 -20.31 -2.29 15.36
CA LYS A 58 -19.36 -2.35 14.24
C LYS A 58 -17.92 -2.60 14.70
N TRP A 59 -17.63 -2.52 16.01
CA TRP A 59 -16.30 -2.78 16.52
C TRP A 59 -15.94 -4.24 16.41
N LYS A 60 -14.73 -4.50 15.95
CA LYS A 60 -14.17 -5.85 15.77
C LYS A 60 -13.21 -6.19 16.91
N ASP A 61 -13.42 -7.37 17.51
CA ASP A 61 -12.52 -7.97 18.49
C ASP A 61 -12.21 -9.41 18.07
N PRO A 62 -11.40 -9.60 17.00
CA PRO A 62 -11.14 -10.92 16.45
C PRO A 62 -10.33 -11.78 17.42
N SER A 63 -10.57 -13.09 17.43
CA SER A 63 -9.78 -14.07 18.21
C SER A 63 -8.35 -14.24 17.67
N ALA A 64 -8.12 -13.90 16.41
CA ALA A 64 -6.83 -13.87 15.79
C ALA A 64 -6.62 -12.56 15.03
N LEU A 65 -5.48 -11.91 15.23
CA LEU A 65 -5.06 -10.76 14.46
C LEU A 65 -4.28 -11.23 13.22
N VAL A 66 -4.66 -10.71 12.06
CA VAL A 66 -3.91 -10.91 10.81
C VAL A 66 -2.98 -9.71 10.63
N PHE A 67 -1.69 -10.00 10.48
CA PHE A 67 -0.63 -9.02 10.26
C PHE A 67 0.00 -9.22 8.88
N ALA A 68 0.22 -8.15 8.12
CA ALA A 68 0.94 -8.16 6.86
C ALA A 68 2.03 -7.09 6.83
N TYR A 69 2.97 -7.26 5.92
CA TYR A 69 3.95 -6.24 5.58
C TYR A 69 4.09 -6.13 4.06
N THR A 70 4.17 -4.91 3.60
CA THR A 70 4.19 -4.53 2.19
C THR A 70 5.24 -5.26 1.35
N PRO A 71 4.92 -5.65 0.10
CA PRO A 71 5.84 -6.40 -0.77
C PRO A 71 6.82 -5.46 -1.52
N VAL A 72 7.69 -4.74 -0.81
CA VAL A 72 8.71 -3.87 -1.44
C VAL A 72 9.86 -4.66 -2.09
N GLU A 73 10.02 -5.91 -1.67
CA GLU A 73 10.88 -6.97 -2.23
C GLU A 73 10.15 -8.31 -2.10
N ASP A 74 10.82 -9.46 -2.24
CA ASP A 74 10.17 -10.77 -2.10
C ASP A 74 9.46 -10.92 -0.74
N PRO A 75 8.13 -11.14 -0.70
CA PRO A 75 7.36 -11.24 0.54
C PRO A 75 7.84 -12.35 1.50
N ALA A 76 8.46 -13.41 0.98
CA ALA A 76 8.96 -14.51 1.80
C ALA A 76 10.08 -14.08 2.78
N VAL A 77 10.82 -13.04 2.44
CA VAL A 77 11.88 -12.48 3.29
C VAL A 77 11.28 -11.97 4.61
N TYR A 78 10.12 -11.31 4.55
CA TYR A 78 9.56 -10.61 5.70
C TYR A 78 8.89 -11.51 6.74
N ALA A 79 8.42 -12.70 6.37
CA ALA A 79 7.81 -13.62 7.32
C ALA A 79 8.77 -13.98 8.47
N ASN A 80 10.04 -14.24 8.13
CA ASN A 80 11.07 -14.55 9.11
C ASN A 80 11.56 -13.31 9.87
N VAL A 81 11.71 -12.18 9.17
CA VAL A 81 12.14 -10.91 9.77
C VAL A 81 11.16 -10.44 10.84
N PHE A 82 9.85 -10.54 10.58
CA PHE A 82 8.82 -10.12 11.54
C PHE A 82 8.44 -11.19 12.57
N LYS A 83 8.97 -12.41 12.49
CA LYS A 83 8.63 -13.46 13.47
C LYS A 83 8.86 -13.04 14.93
N PRO A 84 9.99 -12.44 15.34
CA PRO A 84 10.18 -11.97 16.72
C PRO A 84 9.10 -10.95 17.14
N PHE A 85 8.71 -10.08 16.23
CA PHE A 85 7.67 -9.09 16.49
C PHE A 85 6.28 -9.72 16.59
N THR A 86 5.92 -10.64 15.70
CA THR A 86 4.61 -11.31 15.75
C THR A 86 4.47 -12.19 16.99
N ASP A 87 5.54 -12.82 17.45
CA ASP A 87 5.57 -13.58 18.71
C ASP A 87 5.36 -12.62 19.91
N HIS A 88 6.05 -11.47 19.95
CA HIS A 88 5.83 -10.42 20.94
C HIS A 88 4.40 -9.88 20.93
N LEU A 89 3.87 -9.58 19.75
CA LEU A 89 2.51 -9.06 19.58
C LEU A 89 1.47 -10.07 20.11
N ALA A 90 1.69 -11.38 19.87
CA ALA A 90 0.84 -12.44 20.40
C ALA A 90 0.84 -12.48 21.93
N GLN A 91 2.01 -12.45 22.56
CA GLN A 91 2.17 -12.44 24.00
C GLN A 91 1.56 -11.18 24.63
N CYS A 92 1.83 -10.01 24.05
CA CYS A 92 1.40 -8.72 24.56
C CYS A 92 -0.11 -8.51 24.44
N THR A 93 -0.73 -8.93 23.33
CA THR A 93 -2.17 -8.77 23.10
C THR A 93 -3.02 -9.92 23.64
N GLY A 94 -2.42 -11.08 23.92
CA GLY A 94 -3.15 -12.32 24.23
C GLY A 94 -3.92 -12.90 23.03
N LYS A 95 -3.66 -12.42 21.81
CA LYS A 95 -4.30 -12.87 20.56
C LYS A 95 -3.35 -13.77 19.76
N ARG A 96 -3.90 -14.73 19.03
CA ARG A 96 -3.13 -15.44 18.01
C ARG A 96 -2.81 -14.48 16.88
N ILE A 97 -1.55 -14.44 16.44
CA ILE A 97 -1.12 -13.64 15.28
C ILE A 97 -0.93 -14.55 14.07
N VAL A 98 -1.50 -14.14 12.94
CA VAL A 98 -1.33 -14.81 11.65
C VAL A 98 -0.60 -13.86 10.71
N TYR A 99 0.62 -14.20 10.33
CA TYR A 99 1.31 -13.47 9.26
C TYR A 99 0.68 -13.81 7.92
N TYR A 100 0.26 -12.79 7.17
CA TYR A 100 -0.35 -12.93 5.85
C TYR A 100 0.61 -12.39 4.78
N PRO A 101 1.26 -13.26 3.99
CA PRO A 101 2.11 -12.82 2.90
C PRO A 101 1.26 -12.21 1.78
N VAL A 102 1.55 -10.98 1.40
CA VAL A 102 0.87 -10.27 0.32
C VAL A 102 1.79 -10.16 -0.89
N ASN A 103 1.25 -10.31 -2.09
CA ASN A 103 2.02 -10.29 -3.34
C ASN A 103 1.94 -8.96 -4.08
N SER A 104 1.07 -8.05 -3.65
CA SER A 104 0.94 -6.71 -4.23
C SER A 104 0.39 -5.73 -3.20
N ASN A 105 0.68 -4.44 -3.41
CA ASN A 105 0.13 -3.37 -2.59
C ASN A 105 -1.40 -3.32 -2.67
N ALA A 106 -1.97 -3.56 -3.85
CA ALA A 106 -3.42 -3.58 -4.04
C ALA A 106 -4.08 -4.71 -3.25
N ALA A 107 -3.47 -5.91 -3.22
CA ALA A 107 -3.98 -7.04 -2.42
C ALA A 107 -3.93 -6.76 -0.92
N GLU A 108 -2.91 -6.04 -0.44
CA GLU A 108 -2.78 -5.64 0.97
C GLU A 108 -3.89 -4.66 1.37
N ILE A 109 -4.11 -3.61 0.58
CA ILE A 109 -5.16 -2.61 0.80
C ILE A 109 -6.54 -3.26 0.78
N GLU A 110 -6.82 -4.12 -0.20
CA GLU A 110 -8.11 -4.82 -0.30
C GLU A 110 -8.34 -5.82 0.84
N ALA A 111 -7.28 -6.46 1.33
CA ALA A 111 -7.38 -7.34 2.51
C ALA A 111 -7.81 -6.56 3.76
N MET A 112 -7.31 -5.34 3.98
CA MET A 112 -7.74 -4.49 5.09
C MET A 112 -9.15 -3.96 4.86
N ARG A 113 -9.45 -3.45 3.66
CA ARG A 113 -10.77 -2.92 3.30
C ARG A 113 -11.89 -3.95 3.48
N SER A 114 -11.62 -5.21 3.13
CA SER A 114 -12.58 -6.32 3.30
C SER A 114 -12.61 -6.90 4.72
N GLY A 115 -11.83 -6.35 5.67
CA GLY A 115 -11.78 -6.81 7.06
C GLY A 115 -11.04 -8.12 7.28
N ARG A 116 -10.23 -8.58 6.31
CA ARG A 116 -9.39 -9.79 6.43
C ARG A 116 -8.01 -9.49 7.01
N LEU A 117 -7.58 -8.23 7.01
CA LEU A 117 -6.31 -7.76 7.54
C LEU A 117 -6.59 -6.74 8.65
N HIS A 118 -5.93 -6.89 9.79
CA HIS A 118 -6.21 -6.11 10.98
C HIS A 118 -5.09 -5.12 11.33
N VAL A 119 -3.85 -5.51 11.08
CA VAL A 119 -2.65 -4.68 11.31
C VAL A 119 -1.72 -4.87 10.12
N ALA A 120 -1.20 -3.79 9.58
CA ALA A 120 -0.32 -3.87 8.42
C ALA A 120 0.80 -2.82 8.44
N GLY A 121 1.91 -3.17 7.82
CA GLY A 121 2.96 -2.22 7.46
C GLY A 121 2.86 -1.87 5.98
N PHE A 122 2.18 -0.78 5.62
CA PHE A 122 2.05 -0.30 4.25
C PHE A 122 3.29 0.48 3.80
N SER A 123 3.73 0.27 2.56
CA SER A 123 4.79 1.09 1.99
C SER A 123 4.35 2.55 1.78
N THR A 124 5.31 3.43 1.56
CA THR A 124 5.11 4.90 1.58
C THR A 124 3.96 5.39 0.69
N GLY A 125 3.94 5.03 -0.59
CA GLY A 125 2.88 5.44 -1.51
C GLY A 125 1.53 4.78 -1.20
N PRO A 126 1.45 3.45 -1.09
CA PRO A 126 0.23 2.72 -0.74
C PRO A 126 -0.45 3.12 0.56
N THR A 127 0.30 3.67 1.53
CA THR A 127 -0.28 4.18 2.78
C THR A 127 -1.45 5.14 2.54
N GLY A 128 -1.33 6.07 1.58
CA GLY A 128 -2.42 7.02 1.29
C GLY A 128 -3.71 6.36 0.79
N PHE A 129 -3.58 5.35 -0.07
CA PHE A 129 -4.73 4.55 -0.51
C PHE A 129 -5.32 3.72 0.64
N ALA A 130 -4.47 3.11 1.49
CA ALA A 130 -4.93 2.33 2.63
C ALA A 130 -5.72 3.21 3.63
N VAL A 131 -5.26 4.43 3.88
CA VAL A 131 -5.96 5.42 4.72
C VAL A 131 -7.31 5.76 4.13
N ASN A 132 -7.32 6.23 2.88
CA ASN A 132 -8.55 6.78 2.29
C ASN A 132 -9.57 5.71 1.92
N LEU A 133 -9.15 4.51 1.51
CA LEU A 133 -10.03 3.50 0.93
C LEU A 133 -10.23 2.25 1.79
N ALA A 134 -9.34 2.00 2.76
CA ALA A 134 -9.40 0.82 3.60
C ALA A 134 -9.55 1.13 5.10
N GLY A 135 -9.67 2.40 5.48
CA GLY A 135 -9.79 2.81 6.87
C GLY A 135 -8.57 2.45 7.72
N ALA A 136 -7.39 2.43 7.09
CA ALA A 136 -6.14 2.25 7.82
C ALA A 136 -5.85 3.47 8.70
N VAL A 137 -5.46 3.24 9.94
CA VAL A 137 -5.07 4.27 10.90
C VAL A 137 -3.57 4.15 11.18
N PRO A 138 -2.70 4.88 10.44
CA PRO A 138 -1.26 4.86 10.67
C PRO A 138 -0.90 5.46 12.03
N PHE A 139 -0.08 4.75 12.79
CA PHE A 139 0.32 5.17 14.14
C PHE A 139 1.81 5.02 14.42
N ALA A 140 2.51 4.21 13.64
CA ALA A 140 3.93 3.94 13.86
C ALA A 140 4.71 3.79 12.54
N THR A 141 6.00 4.02 12.62
CA THR A 141 6.99 3.65 11.61
C THR A 141 8.22 3.06 12.30
N LYS A 142 9.16 2.50 11.54
CA LYS A 142 10.46 2.08 12.07
C LYS A 142 11.34 3.30 12.32
N GLY A 143 12.22 3.23 13.31
CA GLY A 143 13.16 4.29 13.64
C GLY A 143 14.07 3.93 14.79
N THR A 144 14.72 4.95 15.33
CA THR A 144 15.65 4.85 16.48
C THR A 144 15.18 5.73 17.64
N ALA A 145 15.98 5.80 18.70
CA ALA A 145 15.76 6.75 19.80
C ALA A 145 15.77 8.22 19.32
N ASN A 146 16.42 8.51 18.18
CA ASN A 146 16.48 9.84 17.58
C ASN A 146 15.28 10.16 16.68
N GLY A 147 14.34 9.24 16.55
CA GLY A 147 13.14 9.41 15.73
C GLY A 147 13.17 8.67 14.40
N VAL A 148 12.37 9.14 13.44
CA VAL A 148 12.24 8.56 12.11
C VAL A 148 13.46 8.91 11.27
N GLN A 149 14.12 7.91 10.69
CA GLN A 149 15.26 8.14 9.78
C GLN A 149 14.80 8.37 8.32
N GLY A 150 13.77 7.66 7.88
CA GLY A 150 13.28 7.72 6.50
C GLY A 150 14.20 7.03 5.50
N TYR A 151 13.97 7.32 4.22
CA TYR A 151 14.78 6.80 3.11
C TYR A 151 14.82 7.81 1.94
N HIS A 152 15.71 7.57 0.97
CA HIS A 152 15.83 8.38 -0.23
C HIS A 152 15.39 7.59 -1.47
N LEU A 153 14.85 8.27 -2.46
CA LEU A 153 14.84 7.77 -3.83
C LEU A 153 16.27 7.90 -4.37
N LEU A 154 16.82 6.81 -4.85
CA LEU A 154 18.08 6.76 -5.59
C LEU A 154 17.80 6.43 -7.05
N ALA A 155 18.32 7.21 -8.00
CA ALA A 155 18.41 6.75 -9.38
C ALA A 155 19.75 6.05 -9.57
N ILE A 156 19.69 4.74 -9.82
CA ILE A 156 20.88 3.89 -9.91
C ILE A 156 21.14 3.45 -11.35
N VAL A 157 22.41 3.41 -11.72
CA VAL A 157 22.93 2.91 -12.99
C VAL A 157 24.09 1.94 -12.73
N ARG A 158 24.51 1.16 -13.73
CA ARG A 158 25.77 0.41 -13.61
C ARG A 158 26.95 1.37 -13.47
N SER A 159 27.92 1.01 -12.66
CA SER A 159 29.13 1.83 -12.42
C SER A 159 29.98 2.04 -13.68
N ASP A 160 29.99 1.06 -14.58
CA ASP A 160 30.71 1.11 -15.87
C ASP A 160 29.90 1.77 -17.00
N SER A 161 28.67 2.23 -16.75
CA SER A 161 27.84 2.91 -17.74
C SER A 161 28.32 4.36 -17.98
N PRO A 162 28.05 4.92 -19.16
CA PRO A 162 28.41 6.32 -19.47
C PRO A 162 27.53 7.37 -18.80
N TYR A 163 26.39 6.95 -18.17
CA TYR A 163 25.36 7.85 -17.65
C TYR A 163 25.80 8.52 -16.35
N GLN A 164 25.85 9.87 -16.31
CA GLN A 164 26.30 10.66 -15.16
C GLN A 164 25.16 11.43 -14.48
N LYS A 165 24.07 11.71 -15.22
CA LYS A 165 22.91 12.50 -14.78
C LYS A 165 21.63 11.97 -15.40
N LEU A 166 20.48 12.38 -14.85
CA LEU A 166 19.17 11.88 -15.30
C LEU A 166 18.90 12.16 -16.78
N SER A 167 19.28 13.35 -17.29
CA SER A 167 19.07 13.70 -18.71
C SER A 167 19.79 12.78 -19.71
N ASP A 168 20.79 12.00 -19.28
CA ASP A 168 21.49 11.04 -20.15
C ASP A 168 20.63 9.79 -20.44
N LEU A 169 19.52 9.63 -19.73
CA LEU A 169 18.62 8.46 -19.80
C LEU A 169 17.46 8.64 -20.81
N LYS A 170 17.46 9.69 -21.62
CA LYS A 170 16.45 9.86 -22.68
C LYS A 170 16.51 8.72 -23.69
N GLY A 171 15.36 8.10 -23.98
CA GLY A 171 15.26 6.95 -24.86
C GLY A 171 15.85 5.65 -24.33
N LYS A 172 16.22 5.59 -23.03
CA LYS A 172 16.82 4.41 -22.41
C LYS A 172 15.78 3.53 -21.70
N ARG A 173 16.22 2.31 -21.35
CA ARG A 173 15.39 1.35 -20.61
C ARG A 173 15.42 1.69 -19.12
N VAL A 174 14.34 2.31 -18.63
CA VAL A 174 14.23 2.71 -17.23
C VAL A 174 13.21 1.82 -16.54
N ALA A 175 13.65 1.07 -15.53
CA ALA A 175 12.78 0.24 -14.73
C ALA A 175 12.13 1.08 -13.63
N HIS A 176 10.80 1.11 -13.59
CA HIS A 176 10.03 1.48 -12.41
C HIS A 176 9.63 0.24 -11.63
N THR A 177 9.23 0.38 -10.35
CA THR A 177 8.91 -0.79 -9.51
C THR A 177 7.47 -1.26 -9.68
N SER A 178 6.54 -0.63 -8.97
CA SER A 178 5.09 -0.85 -9.07
C SER A 178 4.38 0.49 -9.22
N PRO A 179 3.16 0.51 -9.78
CA PRO A 179 2.43 1.74 -10.08
C PRO A 179 2.22 2.65 -8.86
N SER A 180 1.90 2.10 -7.70
CA SER A 180 1.67 2.85 -6.45
C SER A 180 2.93 3.15 -5.64
N SER A 181 4.11 2.66 -6.05
CA SER A 181 5.36 2.90 -5.33
C SER A 181 5.72 4.38 -5.31
N ASN A 182 6.03 4.94 -4.13
CA ASN A 182 6.47 6.33 -4.02
C ASN A 182 7.81 6.54 -4.76
N SER A 183 8.91 5.99 -4.25
CA SER A 183 10.24 6.20 -4.86
C SER A 183 10.45 5.46 -6.17
N GLY A 184 9.74 4.36 -6.39
CA GLY A 184 9.90 3.56 -7.61
C GLY A 184 9.03 4.01 -8.78
N ASN A 185 8.05 4.90 -8.60
CA ASN A 185 7.19 5.36 -9.68
C ASN A 185 6.65 6.80 -9.51
N LEU A 186 5.99 7.14 -8.40
CA LEU A 186 5.31 8.43 -8.28
C LEU A 186 6.29 9.60 -8.14
N ALA A 187 7.23 9.51 -7.20
CA ALA A 187 8.22 10.57 -6.99
C ALA A 187 9.11 10.83 -8.23
N PRO A 188 9.57 9.83 -9.01
CA PRO A 188 10.24 10.08 -10.28
C PRO A 188 9.46 10.98 -11.23
N ARG A 189 8.14 10.89 -11.27
CA ARG A 189 7.28 11.71 -12.15
C ARG A 189 7.26 13.19 -11.77
N VAL A 190 7.61 13.50 -10.52
CA VAL A 190 7.71 14.88 -10.00
C VAL A 190 9.14 15.37 -9.96
N LEU A 191 10.08 14.51 -9.56
CA LEU A 191 11.45 14.91 -9.26
C LEU A 191 12.40 14.84 -10.46
N PHE A 192 12.13 13.98 -11.46
CA PHE A 192 13.00 13.86 -12.62
C PHE A 192 12.81 14.95 -13.70
N PRO A 193 11.59 15.48 -13.95
CA PRO A 193 11.40 16.53 -14.94
C PRO A 193 12.26 17.79 -14.74
N PRO A 194 12.43 18.33 -13.51
CA PRO A 194 13.34 19.44 -13.26
C PRO A 194 14.81 19.13 -13.59
N GLU A 195 15.19 17.84 -13.51
CA GLU A 195 16.54 17.34 -13.83
C GLU A 195 16.70 16.94 -15.31
N GLY A 196 15.73 17.27 -16.15
CA GLY A 196 15.76 17.09 -17.59
C GLY A 196 15.39 15.70 -18.10
N LEU A 197 14.67 14.89 -17.29
CA LEU A 197 14.19 13.55 -17.69
C LEU A 197 12.71 13.40 -17.34
N LYS A 198 11.84 13.33 -18.35
CA LYS A 198 10.39 13.24 -18.17
C LYS A 198 9.89 11.81 -18.40
N PRO A 199 9.37 11.11 -17.36
CA PRO A 199 8.67 9.84 -17.54
C PRO A 199 7.52 9.97 -18.53
N GLU A 200 7.28 8.95 -19.36
CA GLU A 200 6.31 8.85 -20.45
C GLU A 200 6.65 9.66 -21.70
N GLU A 201 7.39 10.78 -21.60
CA GLU A 201 7.84 11.57 -22.74
C GLU A 201 9.23 11.11 -23.23
N ASP A 202 10.23 11.19 -22.35
CA ASP A 202 11.62 10.88 -22.67
C ASP A 202 11.93 9.38 -22.61
N TYR A 203 11.14 8.59 -21.89
CA TYR A 203 11.21 7.12 -21.82
C TYR A 203 9.87 6.53 -21.38
N LYS A 204 9.66 5.22 -21.65
CA LYS A 204 8.50 4.48 -21.15
C LYS A 204 8.89 3.68 -19.92
N PRO A 205 8.24 3.90 -18.74
CA PRO A 205 8.50 3.13 -17.54
C PRO A 205 8.25 1.62 -17.73
N LEU A 206 9.25 0.80 -17.38
CA LEU A 206 9.18 -0.66 -17.42
C LEU A 206 8.94 -1.20 -16.00
N MET A 207 7.75 -1.73 -15.72
CA MET A 207 7.40 -2.17 -14.36
C MET A 207 8.14 -3.46 -13.98
N SER A 208 9.15 -3.37 -13.12
CA SER A 208 9.94 -4.52 -12.63
C SER A 208 9.19 -5.34 -11.58
N GLY A 209 8.30 -4.72 -10.80
CA GLY A 209 7.48 -5.30 -9.75
C GLY A 209 8.14 -5.35 -8.36
N GLY A 210 9.31 -4.71 -8.16
CA GLY A 210 9.98 -4.60 -6.86
C GLY A 210 11.30 -3.84 -6.97
N HIS A 211 11.75 -3.24 -5.86
CA HIS A 211 13.03 -2.52 -5.82
C HIS A 211 14.21 -3.46 -6.01
N ASP A 212 14.16 -4.66 -5.45
CA ASP A 212 15.12 -5.74 -5.62
C ASP A 212 15.28 -6.12 -7.10
N LYS A 213 14.17 -6.33 -7.79
CA LYS A 213 14.15 -6.70 -9.22
C LYS A 213 14.67 -5.57 -10.10
N SER A 214 14.33 -4.31 -9.75
CA SER A 214 14.88 -3.14 -10.42
C SER A 214 16.40 -3.08 -10.30
N ALA A 215 16.93 -3.21 -9.07
CA ALA A 215 18.36 -3.13 -8.81
C ALA A 215 19.14 -4.28 -9.46
N LEU A 216 18.62 -5.51 -9.37
CA LEU A 216 19.21 -6.68 -10.03
C LEU A 216 19.22 -6.54 -11.56
N GLY A 217 18.12 -6.03 -12.14
CA GLY A 217 18.04 -5.80 -13.57
C GLY A 217 19.02 -4.72 -14.06
N VAL A 218 19.28 -3.67 -13.25
CA VAL A 218 20.35 -2.71 -13.56
C VAL A 218 21.72 -3.39 -13.49
N ALA A 219 22.03 -4.15 -12.46
CA ALA A 219 23.30 -4.86 -12.31
C ALA A 219 23.55 -5.85 -13.46
N ALA A 220 22.51 -6.55 -13.91
CA ALA A 220 22.55 -7.48 -15.04
C ALA A 220 22.61 -6.79 -16.41
N GLY A 221 22.31 -5.47 -16.49
CA GLY A 221 22.25 -4.74 -17.76
C GLY A 221 20.93 -4.89 -18.52
N ASP A 222 19.87 -5.43 -17.87
CA ASP A 222 18.51 -5.50 -18.43
C ASP A 222 17.89 -4.10 -18.53
N TYR A 223 18.24 -3.23 -17.56
CA TYR A 223 17.83 -1.84 -17.50
C TYR A 223 19.04 -0.93 -17.45
N ASP A 224 18.91 0.23 -18.06
CA ASP A 224 19.97 1.25 -18.09
C ASP A 224 19.97 2.08 -16.80
N MET A 225 18.78 2.25 -16.17
CA MET A 225 18.58 2.95 -14.90
C MET A 225 17.35 2.43 -14.18
N ALA A 226 17.33 2.57 -12.84
CA ALA A 226 16.14 2.38 -12.02
C ALA A 226 16.08 3.38 -10.86
N PRO A 227 14.91 3.99 -10.56
CA PRO A 227 14.65 4.62 -9.28
C PRO A 227 14.33 3.53 -8.24
N VAL A 228 15.10 3.51 -7.16
CA VAL A 228 14.95 2.54 -6.08
C VAL A 228 14.92 3.21 -4.71
N ALA A 229 14.37 2.52 -3.72
CA ALA A 229 14.43 2.95 -2.33
C ALA A 229 15.83 2.66 -1.75
N SER A 230 16.46 3.66 -1.12
CA SER A 230 17.82 3.54 -0.58
C SER A 230 17.93 2.42 0.45
N ASP A 231 16.94 2.30 1.32
CA ASP A 231 16.91 1.29 2.39
C ASP A 231 16.84 -0.15 1.83
N VAL A 232 16.12 -0.38 0.72
CA VAL A 232 16.11 -1.68 0.04
C VAL A 232 17.45 -1.96 -0.64
N TYR A 233 17.99 -0.99 -1.36
CA TYR A 233 19.29 -1.13 -2.03
C TYR A 233 20.42 -1.42 -1.03
N GLU A 234 20.47 -0.69 0.07
CA GLU A 234 21.46 -0.87 1.13
C GLU A 234 21.38 -2.27 1.78
N ARG A 235 20.17 -2.79 2.03
CA ARG A 235 19.97 -4.17 2.49
C ARG A 235 20.44 -5.21 1.48
N MET A 236 20.21 -4.99 0.19
CA MET A 236 20.70 -5.91 -0.86
C MET A 236 22.22 -5.98 -0.90
N VAL A 237 22.88 -4.83 -0.71
CA VAL A 237 24.36 -4.77 -0.59
C VAL A 237 24.83 -5.50 0.68
N LEU A 238 24.20 -5.24 1.82
CA LEU A 238 24.51 -5.86 3.11
C LEU A 238 24.37 -7.40 3.06
N ARG A 239 23.32 -7.89 2.39
CA ARG A 239 23.09 -9.34 2.18
C ARG A 239 24.00 -9.96 1.11
N GLY A 240 24.79 -9.15 0.39
CA GLY A 240 25.60 -9.61 -0.74
C GLY A 240 24.80 -10.02 -1.98
N THR A 241 23.51 -9.66 -2.04
CA THR A 241 22.63 -9.93 -3.19
C THR A 241 23.05 -9.11 -4.41
N ILE A 242 23.61 -7.92 -4.17
CA ILE A 242 24.19 -7.06 -5.19
C ILE A 242 25.54 -6.53 -4.68
N LYS A 243 26.52 -6.39 -5.57
CA LYS A 243 27.81 -5.78 -5.21
C LYS A 243 27.69 -4.27 -5.34
N GLY A 244 28.01 -3.54 -4.26
CA GLY A 244 27.87 -2.08 -4.23
C GLY A 244 28.73 -1.35 -5.26
N ASP A 245 29.89 -1.91 -5.61
CA ASP A 245 30.82 -1.37 -6.62
C ASP A 245 30.32 -1.50 -8.07
N GLN A 246 29.35 -2.39 -8.31
CA GLN A 246 28.71 -2.53 -9.63
C GLN A 246 27.68 -1.44 -9.94
N ILE A 247 27.28 -0.67 -8.94
CA ILE A 247 26.21 0.31 -9.04
C ILE A 247 26.72 1.71 -8.68
N ARG A 248 26.28 2.70 -9.43
CA ARG A 248 26.49 4.12 -9.16
C ARG A 248 25.15 4.82 -9.01
N THR A 249 25.02 5.68 -8.00
CA THR A 249 23.88 6.58 -7.83
C THR A 249 24.16 7.88 -8.57
N ILE A 250 23.25 8.26 -9.48
CA ILE A 250 23.33 9.52 -10.27
C ILE A 250 22.34 10.59 -9.80
N TYR A 251 21.40 10.21 -8.93
CA TYR A 251 20.44 11.13 -8.31
C TYR A 251 20.02 10.61 -6.94
N LYS A 252 19.87 11.52 -5.95
CA LYS A 252 19.38 11.24 -4.62
C LYS A 252 18.37 12.30 -4.21
N SER A 253 17.16 11.89 -3.81
CA SER A 253 16.10 12.80 -3.37
C SER A 253 16.33 13.32 -1.95
N ALA A 254 15.49 14.28 -1.51
CA ALA A 254 15.23 14.51 -0.09
C ALA A 254 14.64 13.25 0.57
N VAL A 255 14.59 13.25 1.91
CA VAL A 255 14.09 12.11 2.71
C VAL A 255 12.58 11.96 2.56
N PHE A 256 12.13 10.73 2.37
CA PHE A 256 10.75 10.29 2.51
C PHE A 256 10.56 9.44 3.76
N PRO A 257 9.36 9.42 4.38
CA PRO A 257 9.06 8.45 5.42
C PRO A 257 9.08 7.03 4.86
N THR A 258 9.48 6.05 5.67
CA THR A 258 9.45 4.62 5.29
C THR A 258 8.02 4.07 5.36
N SER A 259 7.86 2.75 5.53
CA SER A 259 6.55 2.12 5.70
C SER A 259 5.84 2.62 6.95
N SER A 260 4.55 2.92 6.87
CA SER A 260 3.70 3.15 8.03
C SER A 260 3.14 1.83 8.56
N PHE A 261 3.03 1.70 9.89
CA PHE A 261 2.24 0.63 10.50
C PHE A 261 0.90 1.20 10.91
N ALA A 262 -0.16 0.52 10.48
CA ALA A 262 -1.54 0.94 10.68
C ALA A 262 -2.38 -0.22 11.20
N TYR A 263 -3.43 0.11 11.94
CA TYR A 263 -4.51 -0.82 12.29
C TYR A 263 -5.80 -0.45 11.57
N ALA A 264 -6.73 -1.40 11.44
CA ALA A 264 -8.04 -1.15 10.85
C ALA A 264 -8.90 -0.31 11.82
N HIS A 265 -9.49 0.80 11.34
CA HIS A 265 -10.25 1.78 12.13
C HIS A 265 -11.37 1.19 12.98
N ASP A 266 -11.93 0.04 12.56
CA ASP A 266 -13.06 -0.61 13.20
C ASP A 266 -12.66 -1.66 14.27
N LEU A 267 -11.36 -1.76 14.61
CA LEU A 267 -10.96 -2.53 15.79
C LEU A 267 -11.51 -1.90 17.07
N LYS A 268 -11.91 -2.75 18.02
CA LYS A 268 -12.32 -2.30 19.34
C LYS A 268 -11.27 -1.35 19.92
N PRO A 269 -11.65 -0.17 20.44
CA PRO A 269 -10.68 0.86 20.87
C PRO A 269 -9.64 0.34 21.88
N ASP A 270 -10.03 -0.49 22.85
CA ASP A 270 -9.10 -1.08 23.83
C ASP A 270 -8.08 -2.00 23.14
N LEU A 271 -8.50 -2.76 22.11
CA LEU A 271 -7.61 -3.61 21.35
C LEU A 271 -6.65 -2.77 20.49
N ALA A 272 -7.13 -1.71 19.84
CA ALA A 272 -6.30 -0.80 19.08
C ALA A 272 -5.25 -0.11 19.96
N ALA A 273 -5.64 0.35 21.15
CA ALA A 273 -4.72 0.92 22.13
C ALA A 273 -3.67 -0.12 22.60
N LYS A 274 -4.10 -1.37 22.85
CA LYS A 274 -3.19 -2.45 23.25
C LYS A 274 -2.20 -2.81 22.15
N ILE A 275 -2.63 -2.85 20.89
CA ILE A 275 -1.73 -3.05 19.73
C ILE A 275 -0.66 -1.96 19.70
N GLN A 276 -1.04 -0.69 19.83
CA GLN A 276 -0.09 0.43 19.85
C GLN A 276 0.91 0.29 21.01
N GLU A 277 0.44 -0.03 22.22
CA GLU A 277 1.31 -0.30 23.39
C GLU A 277 2.34 -1.39 23.05
N CYS A 278 1.90 -2.52 22.46
CA CYS A 278 2.77 -3.62 22.10
C CYS A 278 3.83 -3.23 21.08
N PHE A 279 3.48 -2.38 20.10
CA PHE A 279 4.45 -1.85 19.14
C PHE A 279 5.54 -1.03 19.84
N PHE A 280 5.17 -0.08 20.69
CA PHE A 280 6.12 0.85 21.31
C PHE A 280 6.97 0.23 22.42
N ASN A 281 6.52 -0.89 23.00
CA ASN A 281 7.28 -1.66 23.97
C ASN A 281 8.24 -2.68 23.32
N PHE A 282 8.13 -2.91 22.01
CA PHE A 282 8.97 -3.85 21.30
C PHE A 282 10.31 -3.22 20.91
N LYS A 283 11.41 -3.88 21.26
CA LYS A 283 12.76 -3.56 20.80
C LYS A 283 13.17 -4.57 19.73
N PHE A 284 13.68 -4.07 18.62
CA PHE A 284 14.10 -4.94 17.54
C PHE A 284 15.33 -5.74 17.96
N PRO A 285 15.31 -7.07 17.86
CA PRO A 285 16.51 -7.86 17.99
C PRO A 285 17.53 -7.52 16.91
N GLU A 286 18.80 -7.84 17.12
CA GLU A 286 19.89 -7.51 16.19
C GLU A 286 19.61 -7.97 14.75
N SER A 287 18.97 -9.14 14.59
CA SER A 287 18.56 -9.65 13.28
C SER A 287 17.60 -8.71 12.54
N MET A 288 16.63 -8.11 13.25
CA MET A 288 15.72 -7.13 12.66
C MET A 288 16.43 -5.79 12.40
N GLN A 289 17.30 -5.34 13.31
CA GLN A 289 18.05 -4.09 13.13
C GLN A 289 18.89 -4.13 11.84
N LYS A 290 19.55 -5.26 11.57
CA LYS A 290 20.31 -5.48 10.32
C LYS A 290 19.43 -5.39 9.08
N GLU A 291 18.21 -5.90 9.17
CA GLU A 291 17.26 -5.88 8.07
C GLU A 291 16.58 -4.50 7.86
N PHE A 292 16.62 -3.64 8.86
CA PHE A 292 16.00 -2.32 8.83
C PHE A 292 17.01 -1.17 9.01
N ASN A 293 18.22 -1.35 8.48
CA ASN A 293 19.26 -0.31 8.40
C ASN A 293 19.58 0.35 9.75
N GLY A 294 19.54 -0.43 10.84
CA GLY A 294 19.82 0.03 12.20
C GLY A 294 18.64 0.61 12.95
N ASP A 295 17.42 0.65 12.34
CA ASP A 295 16.21 0.93 13.11
C ASP A 295 16.07 -0.11 14.23
N ASP A 296 15.82 0.35 15.47
CA ASP A 296 15.83 -0.51 16.67
C ASP A 296 14.47 -0.59 17.38
N ARG A 297 13.48 0.16 16.89
CA ARG A 297 12.15 0.24 17.47
C ARG A 297 11.11 0.78 16.51
N PHE A 298 9.84 0.73 16.94
CA PHE A 298 8.78 1.53 16.35
C PHE A 298 8.71 2.90 17.01
N VAL A 299 8.53 3.95 16.21
CA VAL A 299 8.35 5.34 16.63
C VAL A 299 6.96 5.82 16.27
N ARG A 300 6.38 6.68 17.12
CA ARG A 300 5.05 7.26 16.88
C ARG A 300 5.07 8.20 15.69
N ILE A 301 4.00 8.15 14.90
CA ILE A 301 3.71 9.10 13.83
C ILE A 301 2.25 9.55 13.92
N ASN A 302 1.94 10.67 13.27
CA ASN A 302 0.61 10.97 12.77
C ASN A 302 0.65 11.05 11.24
N TYR A 303 -0.41 10.61 10.58
CA TYR A 303 -0.48 10.57 9.14
C TYR A 303 -0.46 11.97 8.51
N LYS A 304 -1.15 12.92 9.13
CA LYS A 304 -1.33 14.28 8.63
C LYS A 304 0.00 14.98 8.37
N ASP A 305 0.92 14.91 9.32
CA ASP A 305 2.21 15.64 9.22
C ASP A 305 3.28 14.79 8.54
N HIS A 306 3.45 13.53 8.99
CA HIS A 306 4.55 12.68 8.51
C HIS A 306 4.39 12.24 7.04
N TRP A 307 3.16 12.18 6.52
CA TRP A 307 2.88 11.84 5.12
C TRP A 307 2.57 13.04 4.22
N ALA A 308 2.72 14.28 4.70
CA ALA A 308 2.44 15.48 3.90
C ALA A 308 3.22 15.52 2.59
N VAL A 309 4.52 15.25 2.63
CA VAL A 309 5.38 15.20 1.44
C VAL A 309 4.95 14.13 0.43
N VAL A 310 4.41 13.00 0.89
CA VAL A 310 3.95 11.89 0.04
C VAL A 310 2.62 12.24 -0.62
N ARG A 311 1.71 12.90 0.11
CA ARG A 311 0.46 13.42 -0.46
C ARG A 311 0.73 14.50 -1.51
N ASP A 312 1.68 15.41 -1.27
CA ASP A 312 2.10 16.42 -2.26
C ASP A 312 2.62 15.78 -3.56
N VAL A 313 3.41 14.72 -3.47
CA VAL A 313 3.85 13.93 -4.63
C VAL A 313 2.65 13.34 -5.38
N ALA A 314 1.71 12.73 -4.66
CA ALA A 314 0.53 12.11 -5.27
C ALA A 314 -0.34 13.14 -6.01
N GLU A 315 -0.57 14.31 -5.41
CA GLU A 315 -1.31 15.42 -6.03
C GLU A 315 -0.62 15.92 -7.30
N LYS A 316 0.69 16.17 -7.23
CA LYS A 316 1.48 16.65 -8.37
C LYS A 316 1.58 15.65 -9.52
N THR A 317 1.45 14.35 -9.24
CA THR A 317 1.41 13.32 -10.29
C THR A 317 0.02 13.14 -10.90
N GLY A 318 -1.00 13.83 -10.40
CA GLY A 318 -2.38 13.60 -10.80
C GLY A 318 -2.92 12.22 -10.37
N THR A 319 -2.30 11.61 -9.36
CA THR A 319 -2.69 10.31 -8.79
C THR A 319 -3.16 10.53 -7.33
N PRO A 320 -4.26 11.26 -7.11
CA PRO A 320 -4.79 11.47 -5.77
C PRO A 320 -5.19 10.12 -5.16
N TYR A 321 -5.14 10.03 -3.82
CA TYR A 321 -5.47 8.80 -3.10
C TYR A 321 -6.99 8.55 -3.04
N ASN A 322 -7.65 8.48 -4.21
CA ASN A 322 -9.07 8.21 -4.34
C ASN A 322 -9.33 6.88 -5.05
N LYS A 323 -10.61 6.47 -5.08
CA LYS A 323 -11.03 5.18 -5.65
C LYS A 323 -10.69 5.05 -7.13
N ALA A 324 -10.88 6.10 -7.94
CA ALA A 324 -10.60 6.05 -9.38
C ALA A 324 -9.09 5.85 -9.66
N ALA A 325 -8.24 6.57 -8.94
CA ALA A 325 -6.79 6.39 -9.02
C ALA A 325 -6.37 4.99 -8.55
N TYR A 326 -6.94 4.50 -7.45
CA TYR A 326 -6.70 3.16 -6.93
C TYR A 326 -7.06 2.06 -7.94
N GLU A 327 -8.24 2.14 -8.53
CA GLU A 327 -8.70 1.17 -9.55
C GLU A 327 -7.78 1.18 -10.78
N ALA A 328 -7.37 2.36 -11.24
CA ALA A 328 -6.41 2.49 -12.33
C ALA A 328 -5.05 1.87 -12.00
N GLU A 329 -4.51 2.13 -10.80
CA GLU A 329 -3.24 1.59 -10.35
C GLU A 329 -3.31 0.07 -10.12
N SER A 330 -4.40 -0.43 -9.51
CA SER A 330 -4.63 -1.87 -9.29
C SER A 330 -4.70 -2.63 -10.62
N LYS A 331 -5.35 -2.04 -11.63
CA LYS A 331 -5.40 -2.62 -12.98
C LYS A 331 -4.02 -2.70 -13.61
N ARG A 332 -3.23 -1.62 -13.54
CA ARG A 332 -1.85 -1.59 -14.05
C ARG A 332 -0.96 -2.62 -13.35
N GLU A 333 -1.11 -2.78 -12.03
CA GLU A 333 -0.36 -3.78 -11.25
C GLU A 333 -0.73 -5.21 -11.66
N ALA A 334 -2.03 -5.50 -11.83
CA ALA A 334 -2.50 -6.79 -12.31
C ALA A 334 -2.01 -7.12 -13.72
N GLU A 335 -2.03 -6.15 -14.64
CA GLU A 335 -1.50 -6.31 -16.01
C GLU A 335 0.02 -6.58 -16.00
N ALA A 336 0.78 -5.89 -15.15
CA ALA A 336 2.21 -6.09 -15.00
C ALA A 336 2.54 -7.49 -14.46
N LEU A 337 1.78 -7.97 -13.47
CA LEU A 337 1.93 -9.32 -12.92
C LEU A 337 1.58 -10.40 -13.95
N ALA A 338 0.49 -10.22 -14.71
CA ALA A 338 0.08 -11.16 -15.76
C ALA A 338 1.13 -11.28 -16.88
N LYS A 339 1.70 -10.16 -17.32
CA LYS A 339 2.79 -10.16 -18.32
C LYS A 339 4.01 -10.92 -17.84
N LYS A 340 4.39 -10.78 -16.56
CA LYS A 340 5.51 -11.53 -15.97
C LYS A 340 5.26 -13.04 -15.96
N GLN A 341 4.07 -13.47 -15.55
CA GLN A 341 3.71 -14.88 -15.52
C GLN A 341 3.80 -15.50 -16.92
N GLN A 342 3.34 -14.78 -17.95
CA GLN A 342 3.45 -15.22 -19.34
C GLN A 342 4.91 -15.33 -19.81
N GLN A 343 5.78 -14.39 -19.44
CA GLN A 343 7.21 -14.43 -19.78
C GLN A 343 7.95 -15.58 -19.09
N GLN A 344 7.57 -15.94 -17.86
CA GLN A 344 8.15 -17.06 -17.12
C GLN A 344 7.70 -18.44 -17.66
N GLN A 345 6.53 -18.51 -18.30
CA GLN A 345 5.98 -19.72 -18.91
C GLN A 345 6.38 -19.91 -20.38
N ALA A 346 6.95 -18.89 -21.03
CA ALA A 346 7.44 -19.02 -22.39
C ALA A 346 8.63 -19.99 -22.42
N PRO A 347 8.64 -20.98 -23.34
CA PRO A 347 9.76 -21.90 -23.47
C PRO A 347 11.04 -21.12 -23.77
N LYS A 348 12.09 -21.37 -23.00
CA LYS A 348 13.44 -20.86 -23.28
C LYS A 348 13.87 -21.49 -24.63
N GLN A 349 13.89 -20.67 -25.68
CA GLN A 349 14.46 -21.03 -26.97
C GLN A 349 15.98 -21.08 -26.87
#